data_18beeeba7493d3aff104f0dc7919454c
#
_entry.id   18beeeba7493d3aff104f0dc7919454c
#
_cell.length_a   1.000
_cell.length_b   1.000
_cell.length_c   1.000
_cell.angle_alpha   90.00
_cell.angle_beta   90.00
_cell.angle_gamma   90.00
#
_symmetry.space_group_name_H-M   'P 1'
#
loop_
_entity.id
_entity.type
_entity.pdbx_description
1 polymer ?
#
loop_
_entity_poly.entity_id
_entity_poly.type
_entity_poly.pdbx_seq_one_letter_code
_entity_poly.pdbx_strand_id
1 'polypeptide(L)'
;MTKPLSFLLVIMLVGMTVFSKNQKDKSFKPKEIKKAMTTAAMWQLANPKHNLWDWTNGAFYAGISAAYKTTGDKNLLNAMIEMGEKNEWKPGPRLEHADDHAICQTYLDVYRIKKDQKMIAPFIEQMDKFLTTPYQPKGIQQITWWWCDALFMAPPALVKLSMITGDKKYMERSDKLFHECYDLLYDKEEHLFARDLGYVIKGDTKDRREANGKKIFWSRGNGWVMGGLVLVLSELPKDYAERPFYEKLYKEMAEKIVTLQQEDGLWRASLLDPASYPGGEASGSGFYTYALAWGINNGLLSKDKYLPVVQKAWKGMNTLIQPDGHVGWCQPIGADPKKNFAAESWEVYGTGAFLLAGSEVIKLKK
;
A
#
# COMPACT_ATOMS: atom_id res chain seq x y z
N MET A 1 13.80 -78.60 31.61
CA MET A 1 14.38 -77.49 32.38
C MET A 1 15.12 -76.55 31.37
N THR A 2 14.43 -75.58 30.85
CA THR A 2 14.97 -74.62 29.90
C THR A 2 14.85 -73.20 30.49
N LYS A 3 15.99 -72.58 30.68
CA LYS A 3 16.09 -71.22 31.19
C LYS A 3 15.76 -70.20 30.07
N PRO A 4 15.03 -69.09 30.35
CA PRO A 4 14.86 -68.04 29.36
C PRO A 4 16.05 -67.08 29.37
N LEU A 5 16.49 -66.73 28.19
CA LEU A 5 17.54 -65.73 27.90
C LEU A 5 16.90 -64.32 27.89
N SER A 6 17.29 -63.47 28.84
CA SER A 6 16.85 -62.10 28.91
C SER A 6 17.70 -61.22 27.95
N PHE A 7 17.08 -60.69 26.92
CA PHE A 7 17.70 -59.65 26.01
C PHE A 7 17.53 -58.26 26.63
N LEU A 8 18.66 -57.70 27.03
CA LEU A 8 18.73 -56.28 27.47
C LEU A 8 18.85 -55.39 26.26
N LEU A 9 17.80 -54.63 25.95
CA LEU A 9 17.79 -53.65 24.88
C LEU A 9 18.35 -52.32 25.40
N VAL A 10 19.59 -51.97 25.03
CA VAL A 10 20.20 -50.67 25.33
C VAL A 10 19.75 -49.70 24.26
N ILE A 11 18.85 -48.78 24.61
CA ILE A 11 18.45 -47.64 23.75
C ILE A 11 19.48 -46.52 23.92
N MET A 12 20.37 -46.38 22.92
CA MET A 12 21.22 -45.20 22.81
C MET A 12 20.37 -44.01 22.32
N LEU A 13 20.04 -43.08 23.21
CA LEU A 13 19.52 -41.77 22.83
C LEU A 13 20.68 -40.95 22.28
N VAL A 14 20.79 -40.86 20.95
CA VAL A 14 21.66 -39.87 20.28
C VAL A 14 20.91 -38.53 20.32
N GLY A 15 21.31 -37.68 21.26
CA GLY A 15 20.87 -36.32 21.32
C GLY A 15 21.37 -35.55 20.10
N MET A 16 20.53 -35.38 19.08
CA MET A 16 20.78 -34.40 18.03
C MET A 16 20.60 -32.99 18.60
N THR A 17 21.66 -32.36 19.09
CA THR A 17 21.72 -30.93 19.31
C THR A 17 21.70 -30.25 17.95
N VAL A 18 20.51 -29.80 17.51
CA VAL A 18 20.38 -28.93 16.37
C VAL A 18 20.97 -27.58 16.75
N PHE A 19 22.24 -27.38 16.43
CA PHE A 19 22.83 -26.04 16.39
C PHE A 19 22.15 -25.27 15.25
N SER A 20 21.05 -24.60 15.53
CA SER A 20 20.53 -23.56 14.66
C SER A 20 21.58 -22.43 14.63
N LYS A 21 22.45 -22.47 13.63
CA LYS A 21 23.25 -21.29 13.28
C LYS A 21 22.26 -20.18 12.99
N ASN A 22 22.22 -19.16 13.84
CA ASN A 22 21.58 -17.87 13.61
C ASN A 22 22.18 -17.25 12.33
N GLN A 23 21.72 -17.71 11.17
CA GLN A 23 22.07 -17.09 9.89
C GLN A 23 21.34 -15.76 9.90
N LYS A 24 22.07 -14.67 10.20
CA LYS A 24 21.53 -13.30 10.17
C LYS A 24 20.74 -13.14 8.87
N ASP A 25 19.46 -12.87 8.98
CA ASP A 25 18.58 -12.72 7.84
C ASP A 25 19.13 -11.65 6.89
N LYS A 26 19.53 -12.09 5.69
CA LYS A 26 20.20 -11.22 4.72
C LYS A 26 19.23 -10.26 4.05
N SER A 27 17.90 -10.54 4.10
CA SER A 27 16.86 -9.76 3.46
C SER A 27 16.80 -8.30 3.94
N PHE A 28 17.34 -8.01 5.15
CA PHE A 28 17.43 -6.66 5.72
C PHE A 28 18.75 -5.93 5.45
N LYS A 29 19.66 -6.53 4.68
CA LYS A 29 20.84 -5.79 4.26
C LYS A 29 20.45 -4.77 3.18
N PRO A 30 20.90 -3.51 3.28
CA PRO A 30 20.57 -2.49 2.29
C PRO A 30 20.82 -2.91 0.84
N LYS A 31 21.89 -3.66 0.59
CA LYS A 31 22.21 -4.21 -0.73
C LYS A 31 21.13 -5.18 -1.23
N GLU A 32 20.63 -6.06 -0.37
CA GLU A 32 19.62 -7.06 -0.75
C GLU A 32 18.24 -6.41 -0.93
N ILE A 33 17.90 -5.42 -0.09
CA ILE A 33 16.67 -4.62 -0.27
C ILE A 33 16.71 -3.90 -1.63
N LYS A 34 17.80 -3.19 -1.93
CA LYS A 34 17.96 -2.51 -3.23
C LYS A 34 17.88 -3.49 -4.39
N LYS A 35 18.53 -4.66 -4.28
CA LYS A 35 18.47 -5.71 -5.29
C LYS A 35 17.05 -6.18 -5.53
N ALA A 36 16.30 -6.51 -4.47
CA ALA A 36 14.90 -6.95 -4.58
C ALA A 36 14.02 -5.89 -5.25
N MET A 37 14.15 -4.62 -4.82
CA MET A 37 13.43 -3.49 -5.41
C MET A 37 13.76 -3.33 -6.89
N THR A 38 15.05 -3.32 -7.26
CA THR A 38 15.46 -3.15 -8.66
C THR A 38 14.99 -4.33 -9.52
N THR A 39 15.10 -5.56 -9.03
CA THR A 39 14.60 -6.75 -9.76
C THR A 39 13.10 -6.63 -10.05
N ALA A 40 12.29 -6.35 -9.04
CA ALA A 40 10.84 -6.20 -9.20
C ALA A 40 10.46 -5.02 -10.12
N ALA A 41 11.13 -3.86 -9.96
CA ALA A 41 10.88 -2.68 -10.78
C ALA A 41 11.21 -2.93 -12.26
N MET A 42 12.39 -3.51 -12.55
CA MET A 42 12.83 -3.76 -13.93
C MET A 42 11.98 -4.83 -14.61
N TRP A 43 11.59 -5.89 -13.87
CA TRP A 43 10.66 -6.87 -14.40
C TRP A 43 9.33 -6.22 -14.80
N GLN A 44 8.76 -5.40 -13.92
CA GLN A 44 7.47 -4.77 -14.18
C GLN A 44 7.53 -3.74 -15.31
N LEU A 45 8.62 -2.98 -15.44
CA LEU A 45 8.82 -2.06 -16.56
C LEU A 45 8.93 -2.79 -17.91
N ALA A 46 9.50 -4.00 -17.91
CA ALA A 46 9.56 -4.87 -19.10
C ALA A 46 8.23 -5.57 -19.41
N ASN A 47 7.31 -5.65 -18.43
CA ASN A 47 6.00 -6.28 -18.54
C ASN A 47 4.89 -5.27 -18.22
N PRO A 48 4.63 -4.29 -19.10
CA PRO A 48 3.61 -3.29 -18.89
C PRO A 48 2.20 -3.89 -18.92
N LYS A 49 1.29 -3.29 -18.13
CA LYS A 49 -0.11 -3.69 -18.06
C LYS A 49 -0.96 -2.44 -17.86
N HIS A 50 -2.16 -2.42 -18.40
CA HIS A 50 -3.10 -1.30 -18.37
C HIS A 50 -2.61 -0.03 -19.09
N ASN A 51 -3.47 0.96 -19.23
CA ASN A 51 -3.11 2.27 -19.77
C ASN A 51 -2.16 3.01 -18.82
N LEU A 52 -1.17 3.71 -19.34
CA LEU A 52 -0.14 4.37 -18.53
C LEU A 52 -0.68 5.45 -17.59
N TRP A 53 -1.81 6.08 -17.91
CA TRP A 53 -2.47 7.07 -17.06
C TRP A 53 -3.43 6.44 -16.03
N ASP A 54 -3.72 5.14 -16.13
CA ASP A 54 -4.63 4.44 -15.23
C ASP A 54 -4.11 4.42 -13.78
N TRP A 55 -5.02 4.38 -12.80
CA TRP A 55 -4.70 4.37 -11.37
C TRP A 55 -3.75 3.23 -10.97
N THR A 56 -3.83 2.10 -11.66
CA THR A 56 -2.95 0.95 -11.44
C THR A 56 -1.49 1.32 -11.66
N ASN A 57 -1.23 2.02 -12.76
CA ASN A 57 0.08 2.60 -13.07
C ASN A 57 0.40 3.80 -12.16
N GLY A 58 -0.61 4.60 -11.75
CA GLY A 58 -0.41 5.65 -10.74
C GLY A 58 0.24 5.10 -9.48
N ALA A 59 -0.25 4.00 -8.95
CA ALA A 59 0.32 3.32 -7.79
C ALA A 59 1.69 2.69 -8.07
N PHE A 60 1.88 2.09 -9.25
CA PHE A 60 3.17 1.53 -9.64
C PHE A 60 4.25 2.61 -9.72
N TYR A 61 3.98 3.70 -10.41
CA TYR A 61 4.95 4.79 -10.57
C TYR A 61 5.20 5.58 -9.29
N ALA A 62 4.26 5.62 -8.34
CA ALA A 62 4.54 6.08 -6.97
C ALA A 62 5.61 5.21 -6.31
N GLY A 63 5.54 3.88 -6.49
CA GLY A 63 6.58 2.94 -6.08
C GLY A 63 7.91 3.15 -6.82
N ILE A 64 7.89 3.38 -8.13
CA ILE A 64 9.09 3.71 -8.94
C ILE A 64 9.75 5.00 -8.44
N SER A 65 8.97 6.03 -8.11
CA SER A 65 9.49 7.27 -7.54
C SER A 65 10.20 7.03 -6.20
N ALA A 66 9.59 6.24 -5.31
CA ALA A 66 10.19 5.85 -4.04
C ALA A 66 11.47 5.02 -4.24
N ALA A 67 11.46 4.09 -5.18
CA ALA A 67 12.63 3.29 -5.53
C ALA A 67 13.76 4.15 -6.11
N TYR A 68 13.47 5.11 -6.99
CA TYR A 68 14.44 6.09 -7.48
C TYR A 68 15.07 6.89 -6.35
N LYS A 69 14.25 7.47 -5.46
CA LYS A 69 14.73 8.24 -4.29
C LYS A 69 15.64 7.39 -3.37
N THR A 70 15.42 6.07 -3.34
CA THR A 70 16.16 5.15 -2.49
C THR A 70 17.45 4.63 -3.13
N THR A 71 17.43 4.36 -4.43
CA THR A 71 18.52 3.69 -5.15
C THR A 71 19.42 4.67 -5.91
N GLY A 72 18.86 5.78 -6.38
CA GLY A 72 19.50 6.71 -7.31
C GLY A 72 19.58 6.18 -8.75
N ASP A 73 18.89 5.07 -9.07
CA ASP A 73 18.94 4.45 -10.40
C ASP A 73 18.28 5.32 -11.46
N LYS A 74 19.09 5.82 -12.40
CA LYS A 74 18.64 6.72 -13.47
C LYS A 74 17.64 6.06 -14.43
N ASN A 75 17.64 4.73 -14.55
CA ASN A 75 16.66 4.03 -15.38
C ASN A 75 15.23 4.22 -14.83
N LEU A 76 15.07 4.27 -13.50
CA LEU A 76 13.78 4.52 -12.89
C LEU A 76 13.31 5.97 -13.11
N LEU A 77 14.22 6.95 -13.07
CA LEU A 77 13.90 8.33 -13.41
C LEU A 77 13.50 8.45 -14.90
N ASN A 78 14.25 7.82 -15.78
CA ASN A 78 13.95 7.84 -17.20
C ASN A 78 12.58 7.20 -17.49
N ALA A 79 12.25 6.08 -16.81
CA ALA A 79 10.94 5.44 -16.94
C ALA A 79 9.78 6.36 -16.51
N MET A 80 9.96 7.15 -15.42
CA MET A 80 8.97 8.15 -15.02
C MET A 80 8.79 9.27 -16.03
N ILE A 81 9.90 9.76 -16.60
CA ILE A 81 9.87 10.80 -17.64
C ILE A 81 9.18 10.28 -18.90
N GLU A 82 9.57 9.10 -19.38
CA GLU A 82 9.00 8.46 -20.59
C GLU A 82 7.49 8.22 -20.43
N MET A 83 7.07 7.77 -19.23
CA MET A 83 5.65 7.60 -18.92
C MET A 83 4.91 8.94 -18.99
N GLY A 84 5.47 10.00 -18.38
CA GLY A 84 4.88 11.34 -18.42
C GLY A 84 4.79 11.92 -19.84
N GLU A 85 5.81 11.71 -20.66
CA GLU A 85 5.83 12.15 -22.07
C GLU A 85 4.81 11.39 -22.91
N LYS A 86 4.68 10.06 -22.74
CA LYS A 86 3.67 9.25 -23.42
C LYS A 86 2.24 9.64 -23.04
N ASN A 87 2.02 10.07 -21.81
CA ASN A 87 0.74 10.59 -21.33
C ASN A 87 0.55 12.10 -21.66
N GLU A 88 1.51 12.74 -22.32
CA GLU A 88 1.52 14.20 -22.52
C GLU A 88 1.36 14.99 -21.21
N TRP A 89 1.79 14.40 -20.09
CA TRP A 89 1.65 14.92 -18.72
C TRP A 89 0.20 15.19 -18.30
N LYS A 90 -0.76 14.62 -19.01
CA LYS A 90 -2.19 14.74 -18.71
C LYS A 90 -2.63 13.77 -17.63
N PRO A 91 -3.49 14.18 -16.70
CA PRO A 91 -4.21 13.27 -15.83
C PRO A 91 -5.19 12.40 -16.64
N GLY A 92 -5.81 11.42 -15.99
CA GLY A 92 -6.91 10.68 -16.60
C GLY A 92 -8.10 11.59 -16.95
N PRO A 93 -9.02 11.11 -17.82
CA PRO A 93 -10.01 11.99 -18.47
C PRO A 93 -11.18 12.41 -17.56
N ARG A 94 -11.42 11.72 -16.44
CA ARG A 94 -12.57 11.99 -15.56
C ARG A 94 -12.23 13.04 -14.52
N LEU A 95 -12.79 14.22 -14.68
CA LEU A 95 -12.47 15.43 -13.88
C LEU A 95 -12.52 15.19 -12.36
N GLU A 96 -13.57 14.51 -11.87
CA GLU A 96 -13.84 14.37 -10.44
C GLU A 96 -13.34 13.03 -9.86
N HIS A 97 -12.90 12.10 -10.72
CA HIS A 97 -12.58 10.76 -10.31
C HIS A 97 -11.16 10.66 -9.75
N ALA A 98 -11.03 10.28 -8.48
CA ALA A 98 -9.74 10.21 -7.80
C ALA A 98 -8.71 9.34 -8.52
N ASP A 99 -9.12 8.22 -9.13
CA ASP A 99 -8.23 7.33 -9.87
C ASP A 99 -7.46 8.05 -10.97
N ASP A 100 -8.12 9.00 -11.64
CA ASP A 100 -7.54 9.74 -12.76
C ASP A 100 -6.50 10.77 -12.34
N HIS A 101 -6.43 11.06 -11.03
CA HIS A 101 -5.40 11.93 -10.43
C HIS A 101 -4.16 11.15 -9.94
N ALA A 102 -4.24 9.83 -9.80
CA ALA A 102 -3.20 9.03 -9.17
C ALA A 102 -1.83 9.15 -9.86
N ILE A 103 -1.80 9.13 -11.19
CA ILE A 103 -0.57 9.22 -11.98
C ILE A 103 0.14 10.57 -11.82
N CYS A 104 -0.61 11.63 -11.50
CA CYS A 104 -0.07 12.97 -11.31
C CYS A 104 0.86 13.08 -10.10
N GLN A 105 0.75 12.16 -9.12
CA GLN A 105 1.72 12.09 -8.03
C GLN A 105 3.17 11.98 -8.56
N THR A 106 3.35 11.17 -9.60
CA THR A 106 4.65 10.98 -10.24
C THR A 106 5.05 12.16 -11.12
N TYR A 107 4.12 12.78 -11.85
CA TYR A 107 4.41 14.00 -12.61
C TYR A 107 4.96 15.12 -11.70
N LEU A 108 4.35 15.30 -10.54
CA LEU A 108 4.77 16.27 -9.53
C LEU A 108 6.17 15.93 -8.95
N ASP A 109 6.47 14.64 -8.75
CA ASP A 109 7.80 14.21 -8.31
C ASP A 109 8.87 14.48 -9.39
N VAL A 110 8.57 14.22 -10.67
CA VAL A 110 9.48 14.53 -11.79
C VAL A 110 9.64 16.05 -11.96
N TYR A 111 8.56 16.81 -11.84
CA TYR A 111 8.62 18.26 -11.84
C TYR A 111 9.57 18.84 -10.78
N ARG A 112 9.56 18.29 -9.57
CA ARG A 112 10.49 18.71 -8.51
C ARG A 112 11.95 18.57 -8.91
N ILE A 113 12.27 17.63 -9.80
CA ILE A 113 13.62 17.36 -10.31
C ILE A 113 13.94 18.22 -11.53
N LYS A 114 13.01 18.30 -12.49
CA LYS A 114 13.24 18.90 -13.82
C LYS A 114 12.84 20.38 -13.93
N LYS A 115 11.88 20.82 -13.11
CA LYS A 115 11.36 22.19 -13.08
C LYS A 115 10.73 22.69 -14.40
N ASP A 116 10.23 21.76 -15.23
CA ASP A 116 9.56 22.07 -16.49
C ASP A 116 8.05 22.14 -16.29
N GLN A 117 7.47 23.33 -16.48
CA GLN A 117 6.05 23.62 -16.22
C GLN A 117 5.08 22.76 -17.04
N LYS A 118 5.48 22.29 -18.23
CA LYS A 118 4.63 21.39 -19.04
C LYS A 118 4.23 20.13 -18.29
N MET A 119 5.02 19.69 -17.30
CA MET A 119 4.79 18.45 -16.54
C MET A 119 3.63 18.54 -15.56
N ILE A 120 3.22 19.76 -15.17
CA ILE A 120 2.17 19.97 -14.18
C ILE A 120 1.04 20.88 -14.66
N ALA A 121 1.23 21.64 -15.73
CA ALA A 121 0.22 22.56 -16.24
C ALA A 121 -1.13 21.89 -16.55
N PRO A 122 -1.18 20.71 -17.21
CA PRO A 122 -2.47 20.03 -17.46
C PRO A 122 -3.18 19.62 -16.17
N PHE A 123 -2.43 19.23 -15.14
CA PHE A 123 -3.02 18.85 -13.85
C PHE A 123 -3.54 20.08 -13.09
N ILE A 124 -2.82 21.20 -13.12
CA ILE A 124 -3.30 22.47 -12.55
C ILE A 124 -4.62 22.87 -13.21
N GLU A 125 -4.69 22.87 -14.54
CA GLU A 125 -5.91 23.22 -15.28
C GLU A 125 -7.08 22.31 -14.90
N GLN A 126 -6.84 21.00 -14.82
CA GLN A 126 -7.89 20.06 -14.41
C GLN A 126 -8.35 20.31 -12.96
N MET A 127 -7.43 20.56 -12.04
CA MET A 127 -7.79 20.80 -10.64
C MET A 127 -8.52 22.13 -10.43
N ASP A 128 -8.16 23.17 -11.15
CA ASP A 128 -8.88 24.44 -11.10
C ASP A 128 -10.35 24.30 -11.56
N LYS A 129 -10.59 23.49 -12.58
CA LYS A 129 -11.95 23.10 -13.00
C LYS A 129 -12.65 22.25 -11.94
N PHE A 130 -11.95 21.27 -11.39
CA PHE A 130 -12.49 20.38 -10.35
C PHE A 130 -12.97 21.15 -9.12
N LEU A 131 -12.22 22.16 -8.67
CA LEU A 131 -12.58 22.97 -7.50
C LEU A 131 -13.92 23.71 -7.66
N THR A 132 -14.29 24.04 -8.88
CA THR A 132 -15.50 24.83 -9.20
C THR A 132 -16.67 23.96 -9.70
N THR A 133 -16.44 22.68 -9.98
CA THR A 133 -17.47 21.75 -10.47
C THR A 133 -18.26 21.17 -9.31
N PRO A 134 -19.61 21.36 -9.28
CA PRO A 134 -20.47 20.73 -8.27
C PRO A 134 -20.55 19.21 -8.48
N TYR A 135 -20.38 18.44 -7.42
CA TYR A 135 -20.59 17.01 -7.47
C TYR A 135 -22.08 16.66 -7.55
N GLN A 136 -22.42 15.63 -8.33
CA GLN A 136 -23.77 15.13 -8.50
C GLN A 136 -23.89 13.71 -7.91
N PRO A 137 -24.48 13.57 -6.69
CA PRO A 137 -24.65 12.27 -6.06
C PRO A 137 -25.52 11.30 -6.90
N LYS A 138 -25.13 10.01 -6.95
CA LYS A 138 -25.87 8.96 -7.63
C LYS A 138 -25.73 7.60 -6.95
N GLY A 139 -26.84 6.98 -6.55
CA GLY A 139 -26.84 5.64 -5.93
C GLY A 139 -25.95 5.58 -4.69
N ILE A 140 -24.96 4.67 -4.67
CA ILE A 140 -23.98 4.58 -3.57
C ILE A 140 -22.91 5.68 -3.61
N GLN A 141 -22.81 6.41 -4.72
CA GLN A 141 -21.87 7.51 -4.93
C GLN A 141 -22.46 8.81 -4.34
N GLN A 142 -22.52 8.90 -3.03
CA GLN A 142 -23.13 10.02 -2.31
C GLN A 142 -22.22 11.23 -2.17
N ILE A 143 -20.90 11.01 -2.26
CA ILE A 143 -19.85 12.03 -2.15
C ILE A 143 -18.82 11.83 -3.28
N THR A 144 -17.97 12.79 -3.53
CA THR A 144 -16.99 12.76 -4.62
C THR A 144 -16.06 11.54 -4.51
N TRP A 145 -15.51 11.30 -3.33
CA TRP A 145 -14.64 10.13 -3.07
C TRP A 145 -15.41 9.07 -2.27
N TRP A 146 -16.37 8.42 -2.94
CA TRP A 146 -17.33 7.48 -2.36
C TRP A 146 -16.77 6.08 -2.06
N TRP A 147 -15.47 5.85 -2.31
CA TRP A 147 -14.78 4.59 -2.04
C TRP A 147 -13.42 4.85 -1.38
N CYS A 148 -13.00 3.98 -0.46
CA CYS A 148 -11.83 4.21 0.37
C CYS A 148 -10.51 4.27 -0.42
N ASP A 149 -10.40 3.59 -1.56
CA ASP A 149 -9.21 3.59 -2.43
C ASP A 149 -8.87 5.00 -2.93
N ALA A 150 -9.88 5.86 -3.08
CA ALA A 150 -9.70 7.26 -3.48
C ALA A 150 -8.69 8.01 -2.60
N LEU A 151 -8.56 7.60 -1.33
CA LEU A 151 -7.67 8.23 -0.35
C LEU A 151 -6.17 8.00 -0.62
N PHE A 152 -5.82 7.05 -1.49
CA PHE A 152 -4.48 6.91 -2.05
C PHE A 152 -4.31 7.69 -3.35
N MET A 153 -5.39 7.77 -4.14
CA MET A 153 -5.32 8.21 -5.53
C MET A 153 -5.17 9.73 -5.66
N ALA A 154 -6.09 10.49 -5.09
CA ALA A 154 -6.15 11.94 -5.26
C ALA A 154 -5.47 12.75 -4.15
N PRO A 155 -5.70 12.51 -2.83
CA PRO A 155 -5.17 13.36 -1.77
C PRO A 155 -3.67 13.62 -1.86
N PRO A 156 -2.79 12.61 -2.09
CA PRO A 156 -1.36 12.86 -2.19
C PRO A 156 -0.98 13.77 -3.36
N ALA A 157 -1.71 13.68 -4.49
CA ALA A 157 -1.46 14.55 -5.65
C ALA A 157 -1.87 16.01 -5.36
N LEU A 158 -3.03 16.23 -4.72
CA LEU A 158 -3.51 17.57 -4.39
C LEU A 158 -2.62 18.23 -3.33
N VAL A 159 -2.21 17.50 -2.30
CA VAL A 159 -1.30 18.03 -1.27
C VAL A 159 0.06 18.38 -1.87
N LYS A 160 0.65 17.49 -2.71
CA LYS A 160 1.90 17.80 -3.43
C LYS A 160 1.75 19.05 -4.33
N LEU A 161 0.62 19.15 -5.05
CA LEU A 161 0.37 20.29 -5.92
C LEU A 161 0.33 21.59 -5.12
N SER A 162 -0.37 21.60 -3.97
CA SER A 162 -0.40 22.73 -3.04
C SER A 162 1.00 23.13 -2.58
N MET A 163 1.82 22.15 -2.20
CA MET A 163 3.20 22.39 -1.74
C MET A 163 4.14 22.89 -2.84
N ILE A 164 3.86 22.57 -4.10
CA ILE A 164 4.64 23.01 -5.26
C ILE A 164 4.25 24.41 -5.69
N THR A 165 2.96 24.70 -5.74
CA THR A 165 2.43 25.97 -6.23
C THR A 165 2.37 27.06 -5.15
N GLY A 166 2.34 26.67 -3.86
CA GLY A 166 2.06 27.56 -2.74
C GLY A 166 0.57 27.88 -2.56
N ASP A 167 -0.30 27.36 -3.43
CA ASP A 167 -1.75 27.60 -3.38
C ASP A 167 -2.45 26.55 -2.50
N LYS A 168 -2.94 26.98 -1.36
CA LYS A 168 -3.56 26.10 -0.35
C LYS A 168 -4.91 25.51 -0.79
N LYS A 169 -5.57 26.09 -1.80
CA LYS A 169 -6.91 25.65 -2.24
C LYS A 169 -6.99 24.16 -2.59
N TYR A 170 -5.92 23.57 -3.13
CA TYR A 170 -5.88 22.14 -3.50
C TYR A 170 -5.83 21.25 -2.26
N MET A 171 -5.01 21.62 -1.27
CA MET A 171 -4.89 20.89 0.00
C MET A 171 -6.18 21.01 0.82
N GLU A 172 -6.76 22.22 0.91
CA GLU A 172 -8.04 22.45 1.61
C GLU A 172 -9.19 21.67 0.96
N ARG A 173 -9.22 21.58 -0.39
CA ARG A 173 -10.18 20.72 -1.08
C ARG A 173 -9.96 19.24 -0.77
N SER A 174 -8.71 18.81 -0.73
CA SER A 174 -8.34 17.44 -0.35
C SER A 174 -8.82 17.11 1.06
N ASP A 175 -8.57 17.96 2.03
CA ASP A 175 -9.01 17.76 3.43
C ASP A 175 -10.52 17.59 3.52
N LYS A 176 -11.27 18.50 2.89
CA LYS A 176 -12.74 18.41 2.87
C LYS A 176 -13.23 17.06 2.35
N LEU A 177 -12.73 16.63 1.20
CA LEU A 177 -13.16 15.37 0.57
C LEU A 177 -12.65 14.13 1.33
N PHE A 178 -11.50 14.25 1.99
CA PHE A 178 -10.99 13.18 2.85
C PHE A 178 -11.89 13.00 4.09
N HIS A 179 -12.30 14.10 4.74
CA HIS A 179 -13.25 14.06 5.85
C HIS A 179 -14.60 13.48 5.44
N GLU A 180 -15.15 13.89 4.29
CA GLU A 180 -16.40 13.31 3.76
C GLU A 180 -16.29 11.79 3.59
N CYS A 181 -15.17 11.28 3.03
CA CYS A 181 -14.92 9.86 2.89
C CYS A 181 -14.73 9.15 4.23
N TYR A 182 -14.00 9.77 5.16
CA TYR A 182 -13.83 9.27 6.51
C TYR A 182 -15.17 9.13 7.24
N ASP A 183 -16.00 10.16 7.22
CA ASP A 183 -17.32 10.15 7.89
C ASP A 183 -18.26 9.10 7.30
N LEU A 184 -18.14 8.84 6.00
CA LEU A 184 -18.98 7.88 5.29
C LEU A 184 -18.55 6.43 5.51
N LEU A 185 -17.24 6.13 5.57
CA LEU A 185 -16.71 4.77 5.39
C LEU A 185 -15.89 4.25 6.57
N TYR A 186 -15.41 5.12 7.48
CA TYR A 186 -14.58 4.68 8.59
C TYR A 186 -15.40 4.05 9.71
N ASP A 187 -15.12 2.80 10.01
CA ASP A 187 -15.70 2.07 11.13
C ASP A 187 -14.89 2.35 12.41
N LYS A 188 -15.47 3.14 13.32
CA LYS A 188 -14.81 3.57 14.56
C LYS A 188 -14.62 2.45 15.58
N GLU A 189 -15.34 1.34 15.45
CA GLU A 189 -15.19 0.15 16.31
C GLU A 189 -14.02 -0.71 15.85
N GLU A 190 -13.93 -0.92 14.53
CA GLU A 190 -12.90 -1.77 13.95
C GLU A 190 -11.63 -1.01 13.54
N HIS A 191 -11.67 0.34 13.52
CA HIS A 191 -10.59 1.20 13.03
C HIS A 191 -10.12 0.86 11.61
N LEU A 192 -11.09 0.52 10.76
CA LEU A 192 -10.90 0.13 9.37
C LEU A 192 -11.93 0.83 8.48
N PHE A 193 -11.62 0.94 7.19
CA PHE A 193 -12.55 1.49 6.20
C PHE A 193 -13.34 0.38 5.50
N ALA A 194 -14.67 0.54 5.44
CA ALA A 194 -15.48 -0.13 4.45
C ALA A 194 -15.04 0.33 3.05
N ARG A 195 -15.12 -0.54 2.04
CA ARG A 195 -14.70 -0.17 0.68
C ARG A 195 -15.57 0.95 0.11
N ASP A 196 -16.90 0.84 0.27
CA ASP A 196 -17.92 1.81 -0.09
C ASP A 196 -19.20 1.55 0.73
N LEU A 197 -20.26 2.32 0.49
CA LEU A 197 -21.54 2.17 1.19
C LEU A 197 -22.19 0.78 1.06
N GLY A 198 -21.81 -0.02 0.07
CA GLY A 198 -22.27 -1.40 -0.09
C GLY A 198 -21.67 -2.37 0.94
N TYR A 199 -20.65 -1.94 1.69
CA TYR A 199 -19.96 -2.71 2.73
C TYR A 199 -20.14 -2.12 4.14
N VAL A 200 -20.78 -0.96 4.27
CA VAL A 200 -21.13 -0.37 5.56
C VAL A 200 -22.30 -1.15 6.16
N ILE A 201 -22.15 -1.62 7.40
CA ILE A 201 -23.19 -2.34 8.15
C ILE A 201 -24.25 -1.36 8.62
N LYS A 202 -25.51 -1.62 8.23
CA LYS A 202 -26.68 -0.79 8.57
C LYS A 202 -27.60 -1.45 9.59
N GLY A 203 -27.36 -2.72 9.94
CA GLY A 203 -28.19 -3.50 10.84
C GLY A 203 -29.42 -4.10 10.18
N ASP A 204 -29.40 -4.24 8.86
CA ASP A 204 -30.50 -4.84 8.09
C ASP A 204 -30.11 -6.18 7.44
N THR A 205 -31.08 -6.88 6.86
CA THR A 205 -30.90 -8.20 6.23
C THR A 205 -30.07 -8.17 4.94
N LYS A 206 -29.77 -6.98 4.41
CA LYS A 206 -28.98 -6.77 3.18
C LYS A 206 -27.50 -6.55 3.49
N ASP A 207 -27.14 -6.46 4.75
CA ASP A 207 -25.76 -6.29 5.18
C ASP A 207 -24.89 -7.45 4.69
N ARG A 208 -23.84 -7.12 3.96
CA ARG A 208 -22.84 -8.08 3.48
C ARG A 208 -21.89 -8.43 4.60
N ARG A 209 -21.68 -9.74 4.78
CA ARG A 209 -20.76 -10.25 5.82
C ARG A 209 -19.86 -11.33 5.26
N GLU A 210 -18.74 -11.55 5.95
CA GLU A 210 -17.83 -12.66 5.71
C GLU A 210 -18.48 -14.00 6.11
N ALA A 211 -17.88 -15.11 5.68
CA ALA A 211 -18.35 -16.44 6.02
C ALA A 211 -18.39 -16.70 7.52
N ASN A 212 -17.52 -16.08 8.29
CA ASN A 212 -17.50 -16.15 9.76
C ASN A 212 -18.48 -15.17 10.44
N GLY A 213 -19.33 -14.47 9.69
CA GLY A 213 -20.32 -13.51 10.17
C GLY A 213 -19.79 -12.11 10.47
N LYS A 214 -18.48 -11.85 10.35
CA LYS A 214 -17.89 -10.54 10.59
C LYS A 214 -18.14 -9.55 9.46
N LYS A 215 -17.89 -8.26 9.72
CA LYS A 215 -17.90 -7.18 8.74
C LYS A 215 -16.83 -7.45 7.65
N ILE A 216 -17.07 -7.04 6.43
CA ILE A 216 -16.11 -7.17 5.33
C ILE A 216 -15.17 -5.96 5.31
N PHE A 217 -13.90 -6.18 5.61
CA PHE A 217 -12.86 -5.19 5.43
C PHE A 217 -11.78 -5.73 4.50
N TRP A 218 -11.78 -5.20 3.30
CA TRP A 218 -10.87 -5.58 2.24
C TRP A 218 -9.45 -5.08 2.52
N SER A 219 -8.49 -6.01 2.50
CA SER A 219 -7.09 -5.73 2.86
C SER A 219 -6.47 -4.67 1.94
N ARG A 220 -6.57 -4.82 0.62
CA ARG A 220 -6.04 -3.81 -0.31
C ARG A 220 -6.74 -2.46 -0.16
N GLY A 221 -8.05 -2.42 0.06
CA GLY A 221 -8.77 -1.17 0.32
C GLY A 221 -8.20 -0.40 1.50
N ASN A 222 -8.01 -1.07 2.63
CA ASN A 222 -7.38 -0.49 3.81
C ASN A 222 -5.88 -0.22 3.60
N GLY A 223 -5.21 -1.02 2.77
CA GLY A 223 -3.83 -0.78 2.34
C GLY A 223 -3.70 0.53 1.57
N TRP A 224 -4.63 0.81 0.65
CA TRP A 224 -4.70 2.09 -0.04
C TRP A 224 -4.79 3.26 0.93
N VAL A 225 -5.69 3.19 1.90
CA VAL A 225 -5.86 4.25 2.90
C VAL A 225 -4.58 4.47 3.69
N MET A 226 -3.95 3.41 4.20
CA MET A 226 -2.70 3.51 4.95
C MET A 226 -1.56 4.08 4.10
N GLY A 227 -1.42 3.64 2.86
CA GLY A 227 -0.43 4.17 1.92
C GLY A 227 -0.69 5.65 1.59
N GLY A 228 -1.94 6.02 1.37
CA GLY A 228 -2.37 7.40 1.11
C GLY A 228 -2.09 8.33 2.29
N LEU A 229 -2.40 7.89 3.52
CA LEU A 229 -2.09 8.63 4.75
C LEU A 229 -0.59 8.93 4.86
N VAL A 230 0.26 7.94 4.57
CA VAL A 230 1.73 8.15 4.57
C VAL A 230 2.15 9.18 3.53
N LEU A 231 1.63 9.07 2.30
CA LEU A 231 1.98 10.01 1.22
C LEU A 231 1.53 11.43 1.55
N VAL A 232 0.33 11.61 2.13
CA VAL A 232 -0.18 12.90 2.60
C VAL A 232 0.67 13.44 3.74
N LEU A 233 0.88 12.67 4.81
CA LEU A 233 1.65 13.07 5.98
C LEU A 233 3.11 13.40 5.67
N SER A 234 3.67 12.77 4.62
CA SER A 234 5.03 13.05 4.16
C SER A 234 5.17 14.42 3.49
N GLU A 235 4.07 14.99 3.00
CA GLU A 235 4.04 16.28 2.31
C GLU A 235 3.54 17.42 3.20
N LEU A 236 2.61 17.12 4.13
CA LEU A 236 2.01 18.14 4.99
C LEU A 236 3.04 18.82 5.91
N PRO A 237 3.03 20.15 6.05
CA PRO A 237 3.81 20.86 7.06
C PRO A 237 3.50 20.35 8.47
N LYS A 238 4.48 20.39 9.36
CA LYS A 238 4.28 19.89 10.74
C LYS A 238 3.28 20.73 11.55
N ASP A 239 3.15 21.98 11.22
CA ASP A 239 2.25 22.97 11.83
C ASP A 239 0.91 23.12 11.09
N TYR A 240 0.65 22.28 10.09
CA TYR A 240 -0.61 22.31 9.37
C TYR A 240 -1.79 21.91 10.27
N ALA A 241 -2.85 22.71 10.26
CA ALA A 241 -3.97 22.56 11.21
C ALA A 241 -4.64 21.18 11.19
N GLU A 242 -4.78 20.57 9.99
CA GLU A 242 -5.40 19.24 9.84
C GLU A 242 -4.45 18.06 10.07
N ARG A 243 -3.13 18.31 10.21
CA ARG A 243 -2.16 17.24 10.43
C ARG A 243 -2.47 16.33 11.63
N PRO A 244 -2.94 16.84 12.80
CA PRO A 244 -3.33 15.99 13.93
C PRO A 244 -4.43 14.97 13.61
N PHE A 245 -5.39 15.33 12.74
CA PHE A 245 -6.42 14.39 12.28
C PHE A 245 -5.81 13.22 11.51
N TYR A 246 -4.95 13.49 10.53
CA TYR A 246 -4.28 12.45 9.74
C TYR A 246 -3.38 11.56 10.60
N GLU A 247 -2.63 12.14 11.54
CA GLU A 247 -1.77 11.38 12.45
C GLU A 247 -2.55 10.48 13.40
N LYS A 248 -3.70 10.97 13.91
CA LYS A 248 -4.58 10.18 14.77
C LYS A 248 -5.15 8.99 14.00
N LEU A 249 -5.76 9.24 12.84
CA LEU A 249 -6.32 8.19 11.99
C LEU A 249 -5.27 7.15 11.60
N TYR A 250 -4.08 7.61 11.19
CA TYR A 250 -2.96 6.74 10.86
C TYR A 250 -2.57 5.82 12.03
N LYS A 251 -2.49 6.35 13.27
CA LYS A 251 -2.14 5.58 14.45
C LYS A 251 -3.21 4.56 14.82
N GLU A 252 -4.48 4.94 14.79
CA GLU A 252 -5.62 4.05 15.04
C GLU A 252 -5.62 2.85 14.07
N MET A 253 -5.48 3.12 12.77
CA MET A 253 -5.39 2.07 11.77
C MET A 253 -4.14 1.20 11.93
N ALA A 254 -2.97 1.79 12.18
CA ALA A 254 -1.73 1.05 12.41
C ALA A 254 -1.85 0.09 13.61
N GLU A 255 -2.47 0.54 14.69
CA GLU A 255 -2.71 -0.28 15.87
C GLU A 255 -3.61 -1.49 15.57
N LYS A 256 -4.68 -1.29 14.79
CA LYS A 256 -5.57 -2.36 14.34
C LYS A 256 -4.86 -3.33 13.40
N ILE A 257 -4.20 -2.82 12.38
CA ILE A 257 -3.57 -3.63 11.32
C ILE A 257 -2.53 -4.61 11.87
N VAL A 258 -1.73 -4.24 12.87
CA VAL A 258 -0.74 -5.16 13.43
C VAL A 258 -1.36 -6.37 14.10
N THR A 259 -2.57 -6.26 14.63
CA THR A 259 -3.30 -7.38 15.25
C THR A 259 -3.82 -8.40 14.23
N LEU A 260 -3.83 -8.06 12.95
CA LEU A 260 -4.37 -8.86 11.85
C LEU A 260 -3.29 -9.54 11.00
N GLN A 261 -1.99 -9.32 11.33
CA GLN A 261 -0.87 -9.96 10.65
C GLN A 261 -0.87 -11.47 10.92
N GLN A 262 -0.71 -12.28 9.86
CA GLN A 262 -0.66 -13.75 9.98
C GLN A 262 0.75 -14.26 10.29
N GLU A 263 0.87 -15.56 10.55
CA GLU A 263 2.14 -16.20 10.96
C GLU A 263 3.24 -16.09 9.91
N ASP A 264 2.91 -16.06 8.63
CA ASP A 264 3.84 -15.87 7.52
C ASP A 264 4.30 -14.39 7.34
N GLY A 265 3.77 -13.49 8.18
CA GLY A 265 4.07 -12.06 8.15
C GLY A 265 3.23 -11.25 7.18
N LEU A 266 2.33 -11.87 6.44
CA LEU A 266 1.48 -11.23 5.45
C LEU A 266 0.06 -11.01 5.99
N TRP A 267 -0.72 -10.20 5.29
CA TRP A 267 -2.14 -10.05 5.52
C TRP A 267 -2.92 -10.76 4.42
N ARG A 268 -4.11 -11.22 4.74
CA ARG A 268 -5.01 -11.91 3.82
C ARG A 268 -5.91 -10.91 3.08
N ALA A 269 -6.52 -11.35 1.99
CA ALA A 269 -7.42 -10.50 1.20
C ALA A 269 -8.58 -9.93 2.02
N SER A 270 -9.15 -10.71 2.95
CA SER A 270 -10.05 -10.21 3.99
C SER A 270 -9.33 -10.08 5.33
N LEU A 271 -9.47 -8.92 5.98
CA LEU A 271 -8.80 -8.64 7.25
C LEU A 271 -9.44 -9.36 8.44
N LEU A 272 -10.76 -9.53 8.46
CA LEU A 272 -11.46 -10.14 9.59
C LEU A 272 -11.86 -11.60 9.39
N ASP A 273 -11.63 -12.15 8.18
CA ASP A 273 -11.85 -13.57 7.89
C ASP A 273 -10.67 -14.18 7.11
N PRO A 274 -9.46 -14.19 7.71
CA PRO A 274 -8.28 -14.69 7.03
C PRO A 274 -8.39 -16.20 6.67
N ALA A 275 -9.16 -16.97 7.44
CA ALA A 275 -9.32 -18.40 7.20
C ALA A 275 -10.03 -18.71 5.88
N SER A 276 -10.97 -17.86 5.47
CA SER A 276 -11.69 -18.02 4.19
C SER A 276 -10.87 -17.59 2.97
N TYR A 277 -9.73 -16.92 3.17
CA TYR A 277 -8.87 -16.36 2.13
C TYR A 277 -7.41 -16.80 2.35
N PRO A 278 -7.09 -18.09 2.16
CA PRO A 278 -5.74 -18.61 2.37
C PRO A 278 -4.75 -17.99 1.38
N GLY A 279 -3.50 -17.85 1.79
CA GLY A 279 -2.44 -17.22 1.00
C GLY A 279 -2.25 -15.73 1.34
N GLY A 280 -0.99 -15.28 1.26
CA GLY A 280 -0.63 -13.88 1.47
C GLY A 280 -1.08 -13.02 0.29
N GLU A 281 -1.53 -11.79 0.55
CA GLU A 281 -1.94 -10.85 -0.50
C GLU A 281 -0.91 -9.73 -0.61
N ALA A 282 -0.25 -9.61 -1.76
CA ALA A 282 0.93 -8.77 -1.96
C ALA A 282 0.65 -7.28 -1.80
N SER A 283 -0.45 -6.77 -2.36
CA SER A 283 -0.71 -5.33 -2.41
C SER A 283 -1.04 -4.75 -1.03
N GLY A 284 -2.00 -5.33 -0.31
CA GLY A 284 -2.32 -4.91 1.06
C GLY A 284 -1.11 -5.05 1.99
N SER A 285 -0.43 -6.21 1.95
CA SER A 285 0.77 -6.45 2.76
C SER A 285 1.89 -5.46 2.46
N GLY A 286 2.09 -5.08 1.20
CA GLY A 286 3.07 -4.08 0.79
C GLY A 286 2.77 -2.71 1.37
N PHE A 287 1.52 -2.23 1.25
CA PHE A 287 1.12 -0.94 1.82
C PHE A 287 1.20 -0.89 3.34
N TYR A 288 0.83 -1.96 4.04
CA TYR A 288 0.99 -2.03 5.49
C TYR A 288 2.45 -2.03 5.92
N THR A 289 3.29 -2.80 5.23
CA THR A 289 4.75 -2.81 5.49
C THR A 289 5.34 -1.43 5.27
N TYR A 290 4.96 -0.75 4.18
CA TYR A 290 5.35 0.63 3.89
C TYR A 290 4.95 1.59 5.00
N ALA A 291 3.66 1.56 5.37
CA ALA A 291 3.12 2.49 6.34
C ALA A 291 3.73 2.29 7.73
N LEU A 292 3.84 1.05 8.20
CA LEU A 292 4.41 0.76 9.51
C LEU A 292 5.91 1.11 9.58
N ALA A 293 6.68 0.82 8.53
CA ALA A 293 8.10 1.20 8.46
C ALA A 293 8.27 2.72 8.46
N TRP A 294 7.45 3.43 7.68
CA TRP A 294 7.47 4.89 7.64
C TRP A 294 7.14 5.51 9.00
N GLY A 295 6.15 4.97 9.71
CA GLY A 295 5.79 5.46 11.04
C GLY A 295 6.91 5.32 12.07
N ILE A 296 7.66 4.22 12.02
CA ILE A 296 8.85 4.04 12.86
C ILE A 296 9.92 5.07 12.47
N ASN A 297 10.20 5.24 11.19
CA ASN A 297 11.21 6.17 10.68
C ASN A 297 10.92 7.63 11.02
N ASN A 298 9.64 7.99 11.17
CA ASN A 298 9.19 9.36 11.47
C ASN A 298 8.78 9.57 12.95
N GLY A 299 8.99 8.57 13.82
CA GLY A 299 8.72 8.68 15.25
C GLY A 299 7.23 8.72 15.64
N LEU A 300 6.33 8.37 14.71
CA LEU A 300 4.90 8.27 14.97
C LEU A 300 4.50 6.94 15.61
N LEU A 301 5.28 5.88 15.35
CA LEU A 301 5.09 4.54 15.88
C LEU A 301 6.30 4.12 16.71
N SER A 302 6.05 3.47 17.86
CA SER A 302 7.09 2.92 18.73
C SER A 302 7.88 1.82 18.01
N LYS A 303 9.21 1.97 17.95
CA LYS A 303 10.08 0.98 17.34
C LYS A 303 9.93 -0.39 17.99
N ASP A 304 9.87 -0.46 19.31
CA ASP A 304 9.82 -1.73 20.05
C ASP A 304 8.57 -2.55 19.72
N LYS A 305 7.42 -1.88 19.56
CA LYS A 305 6.14 -2.52 19.20
C LYS A 305 6.09 -2.93 17.73
N TYR A 306 6.49 -2.05 16.83
CA TYR A 306 6.20 -2.20 15.41
C TYR A 306 7.33 -2.79 14.56
N LEU A 307 8.61 -2.66 15.00
CA LEU A 307 9.73 -3.20 14.23
C LEU A 307 9.67 -4.73 14.03
N PRO A 308 9.32 -5.56 15.03
CA PRO A 308 9.17 -7.00 14.81
C PRO A 308 8.09 -7.34 13.76
N VAL A 309 6.99 -6.57 13.72
CA VAL A 309 5.92 -6.74 12.74
C VAL A 309 6.42 -6.42 11.33
N VAL A 310 7.12 -5.28 11.16
CA VAL A 310 7.70 -4.89 9.87
C VAL A 310 8.75 -5.88 9.40
N GLN A 311 9.59 -6.39 10.32
CA GLN A 311 10.58 -7.40 9.98
C GLN A 311 9.94 -8.70 9.49
N LYS A 312 8.90 -9.16 10.18
CA LYS A 312 8.14 -10.34 9.78
C LYS A 312 7.45 -10.11 8.42
N ALA A 313 6.84 -8.93 8.22
CA ALA A 313 6.19 -8.55 6.97
C ALA A 313 7.18 -8.51 5.79
N TRP A 314 8.32 -7.84 5.94
CA TRP A 314 9.31 -7.74 4.86
C TRP A 314 9.87 -9.11 4.48
N LYS A 315 10.09 -9.99 5.45
CA LYS A 315 10.48 -11.39 5.18
C LYS A 315 9.41 -12.10 4.36
N GLY A 316 8.14 -12.01 4.77
CA GLY A 316 7.02 -12.57 4.02
C GLY A 316 6.91 -11.97 2.62
N MET A 317 7.02 -10.65 2.47
CA MET A 317 6.98 -9.97 1.16
C MET A 317 8.07 -10.48 0.19
N ASN A 318 9.27 -10.79 0.69
CA ASN A 318 10.32 -11.34 -0.17
C ASN A 318 10.01 -12.75 -0.68
N THR A 319 9.15 -13.52 -0.03
CA THR A 319 8.71 -14.84 -0.53
C THR A 319 7.72 -14.73 -1.69
N LEU A 320 7.16 -13.55 -1.92
CA LEU A 320 6.22 -13.30 -3.02
C LEU A 320 6.91 -12.97 -4.35
N ILE A 321 8.23 -12.66 -4.32
CA ILE A 321 9.01 -12.46 -5.54
C ILE A 321 9.23 -13.81 -6.19
N GLN A 322 8.78 -13.95 -7.43
CA GLN A 322 8.91 -15.16 -8.22
C GLN A 322 10.31 -15.27 -8.85
N PRO A 323 10.72 -16.45 -9.35
CA PRO A 323 12.07 -16.67 -9.89
C PRO A 323 12.45 -15.75 -11.05
N ASP A 324 11.48 -15.30 -11.85
CA ASP A 324 11.68 -14.35 -12.95
C ASP A 324 11.74 -12.88 -12.51
N GLY A 325 11.40 -12.60 -11.25
CA GLY A 325 11.47 -11.28 -10.63
C GLY A 325 10.13 -10.58 -10.42
N HIS A 326 8.98 -11.12 -10.88
CA HIS A 326 7.70 -10.50 -10.63
C HIS A 326 7.24 -10.66 -9.16
N VAL A 327 6.46 -9.70 -8.70
CA VAL A 327 5.77 -9.79 -7.41
C VAL A 327 4.44 -10.51 -7.62
N GLY A 328 4.41 -11.78 -7.25
CA GLY A 328 3.23 -12.63 -7.36
C GLY A 328 2.25 -12.47 -6.19
N TRP A 329 1.24 -13.36 -6.14
CA TRP A 329 0.21 -13.34 -5.09
C TRP A 329 -0.51 -12.00 -4.96
N CYS A 330 -0.63 -11.25 -6.05
CA CYS A 330 -1.37 -10.01 -6.08
C CYS A 330 -2.81 -10.27 -6.53
N GLN A 331 -3.76 -9.95 -5.66
CA GLN A 331 -5.17 -10.05 -5.99
C GLN A 331 -5.49 -9.18 -7.21
N PRO A 332 -6.20 -9.70 -8.25
CA PRO A 332 -6.58 -8.93 -9.43
C PRO A 332 -7.51 -7.77 -9.09
N ILE A 333 -7.71 -6.85 -10.03
CA ILE A 333 -8.60 -5.70 -9.89
C ILE A 333 -9.98 -6.15 -9.38
N GLY A 334 -10.51 -5.43 -8.41
CA GLY A 334 -11.80 -5.70 -7.77
C GLY A 334 -12.07 -4.73 -6.64
N ALA A 335 -13.23 -4.87 -6.02
CA ALA A 335 -13.74 -4.01 -4.96
C ALA A 335 -13.95 -4.73 -3.62
N ASP A 336 -13.54 -5.99 -3.53
CA ASP A 336 -13.75 -6.86 -2.37
C ASP A 336 -12.68 -7.95 -2.27
N PRO A 337 -12.61 -8.67 -1.17
CA PRO A 337 -11.70 -9.80 -1.03
C PRO A 337 -11.94 -10.88 -2.09
N LYS A 338 -10.88 -11.35 -2.75
CA LYS A 338 -10.91 -12.44 -3.74
C LYS A 338 -10.14 -13.65 -3.22
N LYS A 339 -10.52 -14.85 -3.72
CA LYS A 339 -9.87 -16.14 -3.38
C LYS A 339 -9.05 -16.69 -4.55
N ASN A 340 -9.40 -16.29 -5.78
CA ASN A 340 -8.86 -16.88 -7.00
C ASN A 340 -7.64 -16.10 -7.50
N PHE A 341 -6.53 -16.19 -6.78
CA PHE A 341 -5.22 -15.70 -7.19
C PHE A 341 -4.12 -16.59 -6.58
N ALA A 342 -2.96 -16.62 -7.20
CA ALA A 342 -1.86 -17.53 -6.88
C ALA A 342 -0.50 -16.84 -7.09
N ALA A 343 0.58 -17.60 -7.05
CA ALA A 343 1.95 -17.12 -7.23
C ALA A 343 2.14 -16.38 -8.56
N GLU A 344 1.46 -16.82 -9.61
CA GLU A 344 1.53 -16.25 -10.97
C GLU A 344 0.66 -15.00 -11.13
N SER A 345 -0.21 -14.70 -10.16
CA SER A 345 -1.11 -13.54 -10.22
C SER A 345 -0.36 -12.28 -9.84
N TRP A 346 -0.24 -11.36 -10.78
CA TRP A 346 0.44 -10.09 -10.59
C TRP A 346 -0.35 -8.92 -11.16
N GLU A 347 -0.15 -7.78 -10.53
CA GLU A 347 -0.65 -6.47 -10.96
C GLU A 347 0.41 -5.41 -10.70
N VAL A 348 0.44 -4.38 -11.54
CA VAL A 348 1.43 -3.30 -11.46
C VAL A 348 1.43 -2.62 -10.09
N TYR A 349 0.24 -2.44 -9.49
CA TYR A 349 0.12 -1.85 -8.15
C TYR A 349 0.68 -2.74 -7.02
N GLY A 350 0.71 -4.06 -7.21
CA GLY A 350 1.36 -4.97 -6.26
C GLY A 350 2.87 -4.75 -6.22
N THR A 351 3.49 -4.58 -7.40
CA THR A 351 4.89 -4.17 -7.50
C THR A 351 5.10 -2.77 -6.92
N GLY A 352 4.19 -1.82 -7.19
CA GLY A 352 4.24 -0.47 -6.59
C GLY A 352 4.26 -0.50 -5.06
N ALA A 353 3.37 -1.27 -4.45
CA ALA A 353 3.32 -1.44 -2.99
C ALA A 353 4.59 -2.08 -2.42
N PHE A 354 5.16 -3.08 -3.11
CA PHE A 354 6.44 -3.69 -2.75
C PHE A 354 7.60 -2.67 -2.77
N LEU A 355 7.67 -1.83 -3.80
CA LEU A 355 8.70 -0.79 -3.92
C LEU A 355 8.57 0.28 -2.83
N LEU A 356 7.35 0.72 -2.52
CA LEU A 356 7.08 1.61 -1.41
C LEU A 356 7.54 0.99 -0.08
N ALA A 357 7.20 -0.28 0.19
CA ALA A 357 7.65 -0.99 1.38
C ALA A 357 9.17 -1.02 1.49
N GLY A 358 9.87 -1.45 0.43
CA GLY A 358 11.33 -1.53 0.40
C GLY A 358 12.00 -0.19 0.65
N SER A 359 11.40 0.92 0.14
CA SER A 359 11.93 2.27 0.30
C SER A 359 11.94 2.76 1.76
N GLU A 360 11.04 2.25 2.60
CA GLU A 360 11.01 2.58 4.03
C GLU A 360 11.73 1.55 4.90
N VAL A 361 11.64 0.26 4.56
CA VAL A 361 12.35 -0.80 5.30
C VAL A 361 13.87 -0.59 5.29
N ILE A 362 14.43 -0.10 4.18
CA ILE A 362 15.89 0.16 4.07
C ILE A 362 16.39 1.25 5.04
N LYS A 363 15.50 2.14 5.47
CA LYS A 363 15.83 3.26 6.39
C LYS A 363 15.80 2.83 7.86
N LEU A 364 15.21 1.68 8.19
CA LEU A 364 15.12 1.20 9.55
C LEU A 364 16.52 0.93 10.10
N LYS A 365 16.92 1.71 11.09
CA LYS A 365 18.18 1.47 11.83
C LYS A 365 18.00 0.21 12.68
N LYS A 366 19.00 -0.67 12.67
CA LYS A 366 19.08 -1.83 13.55
C LYS A 366 19.18 -1.43 15.01
#